data_03a436f2aae754ba146aa8aa3c2f0dd5
#
_entry.id   03a436f2aae754ba146aa8aa3c2f0dd5
#
_cell.length_a   1.000
_cell.length_b   1.000
_cell.length_c   1.000
_cell.angle_alpha   90.00
_cell.angle_beta   90.00
_cell.angle_gamma   90.00
#
_symmetry.space_group_name_H-M   'P 1'
#
loop_
_entity.id
_entity.type
_entity.pdbx_description
1 polymer ?
#
loop_
_entity_poly.entity_id
_entity_poly.type
_entity_poly.pdbx_seq_one_letter_code
_entity_poly.pdbx_strand_id
1 'polypeptide(L)'
;MDPGCAYSTNLAATVVESVKAGKSKAETFAALDSSKWAHLQEPKLLDDAVQIPVAGAPSIGPPNAKITIVEFSDFQCPYCAIAIGEINALLRAYPTQIKLIFKQFPLETHPQADLAAAAAIAAHKQGKFWPMHDAMFAHRNDLSRKSIMLLAKQNGLNMDRFEADIDSTEVRETVVRDVQDGEHAHVEGTPTLFIGGQRYNGQVTLASLKPIIDGELAGAQTGTRNKAGN
;
A
#
# COMPACT_ATOMS: atom_id res chain seq x y z
N MET A 1 12.82 1.62 -10.88
CA MET A 1 13.77 0.56 -10.46
C MET A 1 14.85 1.25 -9.66
N ASP A 2 15.04 0.85 -8.43
CA ASP A 2 16.15 1.33 -7.62
C ASP A 2 17.46 0.77 -8.20
N PRO A 3 18.38 1.60 -8.69
CA PRO A 3 19.64 1.14 -9.27
C PRO A 3 20.60 0.52 -8.24
N GLY A 4 20.31 0.66 -6.96
CA GLY A 4 21.09 0.06 -5.86
C GLY A 4 20.62 -1.32 -5.40
N CYS A 5 19.46 -1.80 -5.86
CA CYS A 5 18.93 -3.08 -5.47
C CYS A 5 19.61 -4.21 -6.26
N ALA A 6 20.39 -5.07 -5.58
CA ALA A 6 21.05 -6.22 -6.19
C ALA A 6 20.08 -7.16 -6.93
N TYR A 7 18.84 -7.24 -6.47
CA TYR A 7 17.77 -8.02 -7.10
C TYR A 7 17.40 -7.48 -8.47
N SER A 8 17.08 -6.18 -8.58
CA SER A 8 16.70 -5.55 -9.85
C SER A 8 17.85 -5.56 -10.87
N THR A 9 19.09 -5.36 -10.39
CA THR A 9 20.27 -5.38 -11.22
C THR A 9 20.53 -6.79 -11.80
N ASN A 10 20.36 -7.84 -11.01
CA ASN A 10 20.59 -9.21 -11.46
C ASN A 10 19.47 -9.73 -12.36
N LEU A 11 18.21 -9.36 -12.12
CA LEU A 11 17.12 -9.67 -13.05
C LEU A 11 17.32 -8.98 -14.40
N ALA A 12 17.71 -7.70 -14.40
CA ALA A 12 18.00 -6.97 -15.62
C ALA A 12 19.18 -7.62 -16.38
N ALA A 13 20.22 -8.06 -15.69
CA ALA A 13 21.35 -8.79 -16.29
C ALA A 13 20.89 -10.10 -16.95
N THR A 14 20.03 -10.88 -16.28
CA THR A 14 19.46 -12.13 -16.84
C THR A 14 18.66 -11.87 -18.12
N VAL A 15 17.87 -10.79 -18.17
CA VAL A 15 17.14 -10.39 -19.39
C VAL A 15 18.12 -10.03 -20.50
N VAL A 16 19.11 -9.19 -20.21
CA VAL A 16 20.10 -8.75 -21.20
C VAL A 16 20.88 -9.94 -21.77
N GLU A 17 21.32 -10.88 -20.93
CA GLU A 17 22.01 -12.09 -21.37
C GLU A 17 21.12 -12.98 -22.24
N SER A 18 19.85 -13.16 -21.86
CA SER A 18 18.88 -13.94 -22.63
C SER A 18 18.63 -13.33 -24.01
N VAL A 19 18.50 -12.00 -24.09
CA VAL A 19 18.33 -11.26 -25.36
C VAL A 19 19.59 -11.37 -26.23
N LYS A 20 20.78 -11.21 -25.65
CA LYS A 20 22.07 -11.40 -26.35
C LYS A 20 22.26 -12.82 -26.89
N ALA A 21 21.71 -13.80 -26.17
CA ALA A 21 21.73 -15.21 -26.60
C ALA A 21 20.63 -15.55 -27.62
N GLY A 22 19.86 -14.58 -28.09
CA GLY A 22 18.80 -14.76 -29.07
C GLY A 22 17.60 -15.57 -28.57
N LYS A 23 17.39 -15.66 -27.26
CA LYS A 23 16.26 -16.39 -26.67
C LYS A 23 14.93 -15.68 -26.98
N SER A 24 13.91 -16.47 -27.20
CA SER A 24 12.53 -15.97 -27.32
C SER A 24 12.06 -15.35 -26.00
N LYS A 25 10.95 -14.59 -26.05
CA LYS A 25 10.32 -14.02 -24.87
C LYS A 25 9.95 -15.10 -23.84
N ALA A 26 9.41 -16.23 -24.30
CA ALA A 26 9.03 -17.36 -23.43
C ALA A 26 10.25 -17.99 -22.74
N GLU A 27 11.35 -18.20 -23.47
CA GLU A 27 12.59 -18.75 -22.91
C GLU A 27 13.27 -17.76 -21.95
N THR A 28 13.15 -16.46 -22.20
CA THR A 28 13.63 -15.42 -21.29
C THR A 28 12.84 -15.42 -19.98
N PHE A 29 11.50 -15.53 -20.03
CA PHE A 29 10.67 -15.65 -18.82
C PHE A 29 10.97 -16.94 -18.06
N ALA A 30 11.09 -18.09 -18.75
CA ALA A 30 11.47 -19.35 -18.11
C ALA A 30 12.87 -19.28 -17.43
N ALA A 31 13.81 -18.58 -18.03
CA ALA A 31 15.12 -18.35 -17.42
C ALA A 31 15.05 -17.44 -16.19
N LEU A 32 14.15 -16.44 -16.18
CA LEU A 32 13.89 -15.60 -15.01
C LEU A 32 13.27 -16.43 -13.89
N ASP A 33 12.23 -17.21 -14.18
CA ASP A 33 11.53 -18.06 -13.21
C ASP A 33 12.43 -19.12 -12.59
N SER A 34 13.38 -19.68 -13.37
CA SER A 34 14.34 -20.67 -12.89
C SER A 34 15.58 -20.07 -12.21
N SER A 35 15.74 -18.74 -12.25
CA SER A 35 16.90 -18.09 -11.64
C SER A 35 16.79 -18.14 -10.11
N LYS A 36 17.96 -18.24 -9.42
CA LYS A 36 18.02 -18.14 -7.95
C LYS A 36 17.39 -16.83 -7.41
N TRP A 37 17.24 -15.82 -8.25
CA TRP A 37 16.68 -14.52 -7.92
C TRP A 37 15.15 -14.50 -7.95
N ALA A 38 14.49 -15.42 -8.70
CA ALA A 38 13.04 -15.56 -8.71
C ALA A 38 12.52 -16.00 -7.34
N HIS A 39 13.29 -16.80 -6.60
CA HIS A 39 12.93 -17.35 -5.30
C HIS A 39 13.26 -16.43 -4.11
N LEU A 40 14.00 -15.32 -4.32
CA LEU A 40 14.35 -14.39 -3.24
C LEU A 40 13.17 -13.55 -2.74
N GLN A 41 12.04 -13.60 -3.42
CA GLN A 41 10.81 -12.89 -3.04
C GLN A 41 9.60 -13.84 -2.99
N GLU A 42 9.76 -15.03 -2.41
CA GLU A 42 8.56 -15.77 -2.02
C GLU A 42 7.74 -14.90 -1.07
N PRO A 43 6.44 -14.71 -1.37
CA PRO A 43 5.58 -13.89 -0.54
C PRO A 43 5.55 -14.44 0.89
N LYS A 44 5.93 -13.62 1.86
CA LYS A 44 5.95 -14.01 3.27
C LYS A 44 5.68 -12.84 4.19
N LEU A 45 5.27 -13.14 5.38
CA LEU A 45 5.31 -12.19 6.49
C LEU A 45 6.69 -12.24 7.15
N LEU A 46 7.22 -11.07 7.51
CA LEU A 46 8.45 -10.99 8.30
C LEU A 46 8.10 -11.25 9.77
N ASP A 47 9.02 -11.91 10.49
CA ASP A 47 8.76 -12.43 11.84
C ASP A 47 8.49 -11.33 12.89
N ASP A 48 9.05 -10.14 12.70
CA ASP A 48 8.90 -9.02 13.64
C ASP A 48 7.56 -8.30 13.42
N ALA A 49 6.63 -8.49 14.36
CA ALA A 49 5.38 -7.76 14.37
C ALA A 49 5.57 -6.37 15.01
N VAL A 50 5.06 -5.34 14.33
CA VAL A 50 5.08 -3.96 14.83
C VAL A 50 3.67 -3.49 15.20
N GLN A 51 3.59 -2.65 16.24
CA GLN A 51 2.34 -2.01 16.63
C GLN A 51 2.24 -0.67 15.91
N ILE A 52 1.34 -0.59 14.94
CA ILE A 52 1.09 0.64 14.18
C ILE A 52 -0.18 1.29 14.74
N PRO A 53 -0.14 2.56 15.18
CA PRO A 53 -1.33 3.27 15.61
C PRO A 53 -2.33 3.44 14.45
N VAL A 54 -3.58 2.99 14.65
CA VAL A 54 -4.61 3.01 13.60
C VAL A 54 -5.86 3.80 14.00
N ALA A 55 -5.86 4.37 15.19
CA ALA A 55 -7.01 5.13 15.68
C ALA A 55 -7.27 6.37 14.80
N GLY A 56 -8.51 6.50 14.33
CA GLY A 56 -8.91 7.63 13.48
C GLY A 56 -8.41 7.55 12.03
N ALA A 57 -7.65 6.53 11.65
CA ALA A 57 -7.22 6.35 10.26
C ALA A 57 -8.36 5.87 9.36
N PRO A 58 -8.36 6.28 8.07
CA PRO A 58 -9.33 5.78 7.10
C PRO A 58 -9.32 4.26 7.02
N SER A 59 -10.50 3.65 7.05
CA SER A 59 -10.60 2.19 7.00
C SER A 59 -11.78 1.73 6.17
N ILE A 60 -11.68 0.52 5.60
CA ILE A 60 -12.73 -0.18 4.90
C ILE A 60 -12.74 -1.66 5.32
N GLY A 61 -13.93 -2.24 5.39
CA GLY A 61 -14.16 -3.60 5.90
C GLY A 61 -14.79 -3.59 7.29
N PRO A 62 -15.16 -4.78 7.81
CA PRO A 62 -15.86 -4.87 9.09
C PRO A 62 -14.96 -4.44 10.26
N PRO A 63 -15.52 -3.76 11.28
CA PRO A 63 -14.75 -3.32 12.44
C PRO A 63 -14.12 -4.50 13.21
N ASN A 64 -14.79 -5.66 13.20
CA ASN A 64 -14.37 -6.89 13.88
C ASN A 64 -13.70 -7.90 12.94
N ALA A 65 -13.10 -7.43 11.85
CA ALA A 65 -12.37 -8.30 10.94
C ALA A 65 -11.26 -9.06 11.69
N LYS A 66 -11.07 -10.33 11.31
CA LYS A 66 -10.03 -11.20 11.91
C LYS A 66 -8.62 -10.73 11.56
N ILE A 67 -8.47 -10.14 10.38
CA ILE A 67 -7.19 -9.67 9.86
C ILE A 67 -7.30 -8.17 9.60
N THR A 68 -6.36 -7.42 10.17
CA THR A 68 -6.16 -6.02 9.82
C THR A 68 -4.95 -5.91 8.90
N ILE A 69 -5.15 -5.25 7.77
CA ILE A 69 -4.08 -4.86 6.85
C ILE A 69 -3.88 -3.36 7.01
N VAL A 70 -2.65 -2.92 7.26
CA VAL A 70 -2.26 -1.51 7.24
C VAL A 70 -1.45 -1.28 5.97
N GLU A 71 -1.91 -0.37 5.13
CA GLU A 71 -1.23 0.05 3.92
C GLU A 71 -0.64 1.45 4.12
N PHE A 72 0.68 1.58 3.95
CA PHE A 72 1.34 2.86 3.76
C PHE A 72 1.44 3.14 2.26
N SER A 73 0.89 4.28 1.84
CA SER A 73 0.65 4.55 0.41
C SER A 73 0.83 6.02 0.05
N ASP A 74 1.10 6.26 -1.24
CA ASP A 74 1.30 7.57 -1.84
C ASP A 74 0.48 7.69 -3.12
N PHE A 75 -0.32 8.75 -3.24
CA PHE A 75 -1.24 8.95 -4.37
C PHE A 75 -0.56 9.17 -5.72
N GLN A 76 0.70 9.62 -5.74
CA GLN A 76 1.47 9.75 -6.98
C GLN A 76 2.28 8.50 -7.32
N CYS A 77 2.44 7.56 -6.38
CA CYS A 77 3.22 6.35 -6.62
C CYS A 77 2.56 5.43 -7.66
N PRO A 78 3.26 5.09 -8.75
CA PRO A 78 2.71 4.20 -9.78
C PRO A 78 2.47 2.78 -9.26
N TYR A 79 3.28 2.30 -8.32
CA TYR A 79 3.12 0.98 -7.73
C TYR A 79 1.91 0.91 -6.80
N CYS A 80 1.60 2.00 -6.06
CA CYS A 80 0.38 2.11 -5.28
C CYS A 80 -0.86 2.06 -6.18
N ALA A 81 -0.85 2.78 -7.29
CA ALA A 81 -1.95 2.76 -8.26
C ALA A 81 -2.21 1.35 -8.85
N ILE A 82 -1.15 0.56 -9.06
CA ILE A 82 -1.28 -0.84 -9.49
C ILE A 82 -1.85 -1.70 -8.35
N ALA A 83 -1.36 -1.51 -7.14
CA ALA A 83 -1.76 -2.29 -5.96
C ALA A 83 -3.25 -2.15 -5.60
N ILE A 84 -3.87 -1.00 -5.87
CA ILE A 84 -5.30 -0.77 -5.57
C ILE A 84 -6.20 -1.83 -6.19
N GLY A 85 -5.99 -2.18 -7.46
CA GLY A 85 -6.79 -3.19 -8.14
C GLY A 85 -6.72 -4.56 -7.43
N GLU A 86 -5.54 -4.94 -7.00
CA GLU A 86 -5.24 -6.19 -6.31
C GLU A 86 -5.78 -6.19 -4.87
N ILE A 87 -5.60 -5.08 -4.14
CA ILE A 87 -6.15 -4.90 -2.78
C ILE A 87 -7.67 -4.92 -2.82
N ASN A 88 -8.29 -4.25 -3.79
CA ASN A 88 -9.74 -4.29 -3.97
C ASN A 88 -10.25 -5.70 -4.32
N ALA A 89 -9.49 -6.48 -5.11
CA ALA A 89 -9.81 -7.87 -5.38
C ALA A 89 -9.69 -8.73 -4.11
N LEU A 90 -8.68 -8.48 -3.28
CA LEU A 90 -8.52 -9.15 -1.99
C LEU A 90 -9.68 -8.83 -1.04
N LEU A 91 -10.09 -7.57 -0.90
CA LEU A 91 -11.22 -7.17 -0.07
C LEU A 91 -12.54 -7.84 -0.53
N ARG A 92 -12.74 -7.97 -1.84
CA ARG A 92 -13.89 -8.70 -2.39
C ARG A 92 -13.83 -10.20 -2.12
N ALA A 93 -12.63 -10.79 -2.11
CA ALA A 93 -12.45 -12.22 -1.81
C ALA A 93 -12.68 -12.54 -0.32
N TYR A 94 -12.46 -11.57 0.57
CA TYR A 94 -12.54 -11.73 2.02
C TYR A 94 -13.40 -10.63 2.69
N PRO A 95 -14.68 -10.46 2.29
CA PRO A 95 -15.49 -9.27 2.63
C PRO A 95 -15.81 -9.14 4.13
N THR A 96 -15.72 -10.24 4.88
CA THR A 96 -16.02 -10.28 6.32
C THR A 96 -14.80 -10.54 7.20
N GLN A 97 -13.66 -10.86 6.61
CA GLN A 97 -12.47 -11.29 7.33
C GLN A 97 -11.36 -10.24 7.39
N ILE A 98 -11.35 -9.31 6.43
CA ILE A 98 -10.29 -8.30 6.29
C ILE A 98 -10.84 -6.90 6.56
N LYS A 99 -10.05 -6.12 7.32
CA LYS A 99 -10.16 -4.67 7.44
C LYS A 99 -8.88 -4.04 6.89
N LEU A 100 -9.01 -3.14 5.93
CA LEU A 100 -7.90 -2.33 5.43
C LEU A 100 -7.88 -0.98 6.17
N ILE A 101 -6.71 -0.57 6.60
CA ILE A 101 -6.38 0.74 7.16
C ILE A 101 -5.44 1.43 6.18
N PHE A 102 -5.71 2.68 5.84
CA PHE A 102 -4.84 3.48 4.98
C PHE A 102 -4.04 4.48 5.81
N LYS A 103 -2.73 4.53 5.59
CA LYS A 103 -1.80 5.48 6.20
C LYS A 103 -1.09 6.26 5.12
N GLN A 104 -1.01 7.58 5.31
CA GLN A 104 -0.33 8.48 4.37
C GLN A 104 1.18 8.27 4.48
N PHE A 105 1.84 8.08 3.33
CA PHE A 105 3.31 8.05 3.27
C PHE A 105 3.80 8.73 1.99
N PRO A 106 3.58 10.06 1.86
CA PRO A 106 4.02 10.82 0.71
C PRO A 106 5.55 10.77 0.58
N LEU A 107 6.04 10.39 -0.61
CA LEU A 107 7.46 10.31 -0.89
C LEU A 107 7.99 11.66 -1.38
N GLU A 108 9.15 12.08 -0.88
CA GLU A 108 9.81 13.34 -1.27
C GLU A 108 10.05 13.48 -2.78
N THR A 109 10.17 12.35 -3.49
CA THR A 109 10.36 12.32 -4.95
C THR A 109 9.09 12.65 -5.72
N HIS A 110 7.94 12.73 -5.06
CA HIS A 110 6.64 12.98 -5.67
C HIS A 110 6.14 14.39 -5.30
N PRO A 111 6.19 15.36 -6.22
CA PRO A 111 6.04 16.79 -5.88
C PRO A 111 4.63 17.21 -5.41
N GLN A 112 3.62 16.37 -5.62
CA GLN A 112 2.23 16.65 -5.22
C GLN A 112 1.72 15.66 -4.16
N ALA A 113 2.55 14.76 -3.66
CA ALA A 113 2.15 13.71 -2.74
C ALA A 113 1.68 14.26 -1.38
N ASP A 114 2.37 15.28 -0.83
CA ASP A 114 1.97 15.93 0.43
C ASP A 114 0.60 16.59 0.32
N LEU A 115 0.37 17.30 -0.78
CA LEU A 115 -0.91 17.96 -1.02
C LEU A 115 -2.04 16.94 -1.19
N ALA A 116 -1.75 15.83 -1.88
CA ALA A 116 -2.72 14.74 -2.06
C ALA A 116 -3.03 14.03 -0.73
N ALA A 117 -2.03 13.79 0.11
CA ALA A 117 -2.20 13.24 1.44
C ALA A 117 -3.08 14.16 2.33
N ALA A 118 -2.80 15.46 2.32
CA ALA A 118 -3.62 16.44 3.02
C ALA A 118 -5.08 16.46 2.51
N ALA A 119 -5.27 16.41 1.19
CA ALA A 119 -6.59 16.34 0.57
C ALA A 119 -7.37 15.08 0.97
N ALA A 120 -6.69 13.94 1.06
CA ALA A 120 -7.29 12.68 1.50
C ALA A 120 -7.79 12.76 2.94
N ILE A 121 -6.98 13.33 3.85
CA ILE A 121 -7.37 13.53 5.26
C ILE A 121 -8.50 14.57 5.38
N ALA A 122 -8.46 15.67 4.61
CA ALA A 122 -9.56 16.64 4.57
C ALA A 122 -10.88 15.99 4.10
N ALA A 123 -10.81 15.12 3.10
CA ALA A 123 -11.97 14.33 2.65
C ALA A 123 -12.42 13.31 3.71
N HIS A 124 -11.48 12.70 4.45
CA HIS A 124 -11.78 11.80 5.56
C HIS A 124 -12.61 12.47 6.66
N LYS A 125 -12.30 13.71 7.02
CA LYS A 125 -13.06 14.52 7.99
C LYS A 125 -14.50 14.75 7.58
N GLN A 126 -14.82 14.54 6.29
CA GLN A 126 -16.19 14.63 5.75
C GLN A 126 -16.78 13.24 5.41
N GLY A 127 -16.13 12.13 5.82
CA GLY A 127 -16.58 10.76 5.53
C GLY A 127 -16.48 10.39 4.04
N LYS A 128 -15.64 11.09 3.27
CA LYS A 128 -15.49 10.93 1.82
C LYS A 128 -14.09 10.48 1.42
N PHE A 129 -13.37 9.82 2.34
CA PHE A 129 -12.01 9.35 2.06
C PHE A 129 -11.96 8.45 0.82
N TRP A 130 -12.70 7.34 0.79
CA TRP A 130 -12.59 6.35 -0.28
C TRP A 130 -12.98 6.89 -1.66
N PRO A 131 -14.08 7.64 -1.83
CA PRO A 131 -14.36 8.28 -3.11
C PRO A 131 -13.24 9.23 -3.59
N MET A 132 -12.66 10.00 -2.65
CA MET A 132 -11.57 10.91 -2.98
C MET A 132 -10.27 10.15 -3.28
N HIS A 133 -9.98 9.09 -2.53
CA HIS A 133 -8.87 8.16 -2.76
C HIS A 133 -8.88 7.61 -4.18
N ASP A 134 -10.00 7.01 -4.60
CA ASP A 134 -10.14 6.41 -5.92
C ASP A 134 -10.00 7.47 -7.03
N ALA A 135 -10.60 8.65 -6.83
CA ALA A 135 -10.50 9.76 -7.76
C ALA A 135 -9.06 10.28 -7.90
N MET A 136 -8.32 10.42 -6.80
CA MET A 136 -6.92 10.88 -6.85
C MET A 136 -6.00 9.86 -7.52
N PHE A 137 -6.14 8.57 -7.24
CA PHE A 137 -5.35 7.56 -7.95
C PHE A 137 -5.67 7.49 -9.45
N ALA A 138 -6.94 7.66 -9.82
CA ALA A 138 -7.33 7.75 -11.24
C ALA A 138 -6.70 8.97 -11.95
N HIS A 139 -6.40 10.03 -11.20
CA HIS A 139 -5.81 11.28 -11.71
C HIS A 139 -4.38 11.52 -11.22
N ARG A 140 -3.66 10.47 -10.79
CA ARG A 140 -2.34 10.56 -10.14
C ARG A 140 -1.29 11.38 -10.88
N ASN A 141 -1.44 11.55 -12.20
CA ASN A 141 -0.51 12.32 -13.03
C ASN A 141 -0.69 13.85 -12.91
N ASP A 142 -1.83 14.30 -12.36
CA ASP A 142 -2.10 15.70 -12.06
C ASP A 142 -2.91 15.80 -10.76
N LEU A 143 -2.20 15.89 -9.64
CA LEU A 143 -2.73 16.18 -8.32
C LEU A 143 -2.42 17.62 -7.89
N SER A 144 -2.36 18.54 -8.86
CA SER A 144 -2.31 19.96 -8.58
C SER A 144 -3.49 20.41 -7.73
N ARG A 145 -3.31 21.50 -6.97
CA ARG A 145 -4.39 22.05 -6.13
C ARG A 145 -5.68 22.25 -6.91
N LYS A 146 -5.58 22.73 -8.16
CA LYS A 146 -6.73 22.93 -9.05
C LYS A 146 -7.46 21.61 -9.32
N SER A 147 -6.73 20.57 -9.68
CA SER A 147 -7.30 19.25 -9.94
C SER A 147 -7.90 18.62 -8.69
N ILE A 148 -7.22 18.70 -7.55
CA ILE A 148 -7.74 18.24 -6.26
C ILE A 148 -9.06 18.94 -5.90
N MET A 149 -9.15 20.26 -6.06
CA MET A 149 -10.40 20.99 -5.79
C MET A 149 -11.55 20.55 -6.72
N LEU A 150 -11.23 20.26 -7.99
CA LEU A 150 -12.22 19.73 -8.93
C LEU A 150 -12.71 18.34 -8.49
N LEU A 151 -11.78 17.44 -8.13
CA LEU A 151 -12.08 16.10 -7.66
C LEU A 151 -12.93 16.14 -6.37
N ALA A 152 -12.57 17.00 -5.43
CA ALA A 152 -13.33 17.19 -4.19
C ALA A 152 -14.77 17.61 -4.47
N LYS A 153 -14.97 18.58 -5.36
CA LYS A 153 -16.30 19.04 -5.78
C LYS A 153 -17.10 17.94 -6.47
N GLN A 154 -16.47 17.16 -7.36
CA GLN A 154 -17.11 16.05 -8.08
C GLN A 154 -17.54 14.93 -7.14
N ASN A 155 -16.80 14.72 -6.04
CA ASN A 155 -17.11 13.74 -5.00
C ASN A 155 -18.09 14.27 -3.94
N GLY A 156 -18.63 15.48 -4.13
CA GLY A 156 -19.68 16.05 -3.28
C GLY A 156 -19.19 16.46 -1.89
N LEU A 157 -17.92 16.90 -1.77
CA LEU A 157 -17.43 17.50 -0.54
C LEU A 157 -17.98 18.91 -0.36
N ASN A 158 -18.17 19.31 0.89
CA ASN A 158 -18.40 20.71 1.23
C ASN A 158 -17.09 21.47 0.98
N MET A 159 -17.09 22.35 -0.02
CA MET A 159 -15.85 22.98 -0.49
C MET A 159 -15.28 23.98 0.52
N ASP A 160 -16.12 24.75 1.22
CA ASP A 160 -15.65 25.71 2.23
C ASP A 160 -14.90 24.99 3.36
N ARG A 161 -15.43 23.83 3.83
CA ARG A 161 -14.78 23.00 4.82
C ARG A 161 -13.51 22.33 4.25
N PHE A 162 -13.59 21.84 3.02
CA PHE A 162 -12.45 21.16 2.39
C PHE A 162 -11.27 22.10 2.19
N GLU A 163 -11.53 23.33 1.72
CA GLU A 163 -10.49 24.35 1.55
C GLU A 163 -9.87 24.80 2.88
N ALA A 164 -10.69 24.92 3.93
CA ALA A 164 -10.18 25.21 5.26
C ALA A 164 -9.37 24.04 5.86
N ASP A 165 -9.85 22.80 5.67
CA ASP A 165 -9.22 21.62 6.26
C ASP A 165 -7.90 21.26 5.56
N ILE A 166 -7.81 21.33 4.24
CA ILE A 166 -6.61 20.91 3.47
C ILE A 166 -5.34 21.68 3.88
N ASP A 167 -5.49 22.94 4.32
CA ASP A 167 -4.38 23.77 4.75
C ASP A 167 -4.25 23.83 6.29
N SER A 168 -5.12 23.14 7.02
CA SER A 168 -5.14 23.20 8.48
C SER A 168 -3.93 22.49 9.11
N THR A 169 -3.53 22.99 10.28
CA THR A 169 -2.49 22.37 11.10
C THR A 169 -2.87 20.94 11.49
N GLU A 170 -4.13 20.70 11.85
CA GLU A 170 -4.64 19.39 12.24
C GLU A 170 -4.46 18.33 11.14
N VAL A 171 -4.80 18.68 9.89
CA VAL A 171 -4.61 17.78 8.74
C VAL A 171 -3.14 17.50 8.50
N ARG A 172 -2.30 18.55 8.55
CA ARG A 172 -0.84 18.43 8.37
C ARG A 172 -0.22 17.55 9.45
N GLU A 173 -0.57 17.75 10.70
CA GLU A 173 -0.10 16.93 11.82
C GLU A 173 -0.55 15.46 11.68
N THR A 174 -1.73 15.22 11.11
CA THR A 174 -2.20 13.86 10.85
C THR A 174 -1.33 13.16 9.79
N VAL A 175 -1.01 13.84 8.70
CA VAL A 175 -0.08 13.31 7.68
C VAL A 175 1.30 13.06 8.30
N VAL A 176 1.82 14.02 9.08
CA VAL A 176 3.13 13.87 9.76
C VAL A 176 3.14 12.66 10.70
N ARG A 177 2.08 12.46 11.49
CA ARG A 177 1.96 11.25 12.35
C ARG A 177 1.95 9.97 11.54
N ASP A 178 1.24 9.93 10.41
CA ASP A 178 1.22 8.76 9.55
C ASP A 178 2.62 8.44 9.00
N VAL A 179 3.37 9.45 8.57
CA VAL A 179 4.75 9.30 8.13
C VAL A 179 5.64 8.79 9.26
N GLN A 180 5.55 9.39 10.46
CA GLN A 180 6.32 8.95 11.62
C GLN A 180 6.01 7.51 12.02
N ASP A 181 4.74 7.10 11.98
CA ASP A 181 4.35 5.71 12.23
C ASP A 181 4.98 4.76 11.21
N GLY A 182 5.07 5.18 9.93
CA GLY A 182 5.74 4.44 8.88
C GLY A 182 7.25 4.35 9.11
N GLU A 183 7.91 5.46 9.45
CA GLU A 183 9.34 5.49 9.77
C GLU A 183 9.67 4.57 10.96
N HIS A 184 8.88 4.61 12.04
CA HIS A 184 9.03 3.72 13.18
C HIS A 184 8.81 2.25 12.81
N ALA A 185 7.96 1.97 11.82
CA ALA A 185 7.75 0.64 11.26
C ALA A 185 8.75 0.28 10.14
N HIS A 186 9.79 1.10 9.94
CA HIS A 186 10.82 0.92 8.90
C HIS A 186 10.25 0.85 7.48
N VAL A 187 9.24 1.67 7.17
CA VAL A 187 8.74 1.84 5.81
C VAL A 187 9.74 2.65 5.00
N GLU A 188 10.26 2.07 3.92
CA GLU A 188 11.27 2.70 3.05
C GLU A 188 10.70 3.09 1.68
N GLY A 189 9.44 2.75 1.42
CA GLY A 189 8.77 3.03 0.15
C GLY A 189 7.33 2.57 0.13
N THR A 190 6.63 2.87 -0.97
CA THR A 190 5.20 2.58 -1.13
C THR A 190 4.90 1.77 -2.38
N PRO A 191 3.87 0.90 -2.37
CA PRO A 191 3.08 0.55 -1.19
C PRO A 191 3.85 -0.37 -0.22
N THR A 192 3.66 -0.19 1.09
CA THR A 192 4.11 -1.16 2.10
C THR A 192 2.90 -1.65 2.88
N LEU A 193 2.75 -2.97 3.00
CA LEU A 193 1.65 -3.62 3.70
C LEU A 193 2.13 -4.28 4.98
N PHE A 194 1.33 -4.14 6.04
CA PHE A 194 1.45 -4.92 7.28
C PHE A 194 0.17 -5.73 7.46
N ILE A 195 0.29 -7.04 7.63
CA ILE A 195 -0.81 -7.98 7.79
C ILE A 195 -0.74 -8.55 9.21
N GLY A 196 -1.74 -8.26 10.03
CA GLY A 196 -1.72 -8.66 11.43
C GLY A 196 -0.54 -8.09 12.24
N GLY A 197 0.02 -6.96 11.79
CA GLY A 197 1.19 -6.31 12.39
C GLY A 197 2.53 -6.75 11.78
N GLN A 198 2.57 -7.82 10.99
CA GLN A 198 3.78 -8.30 10.35
C GLN A 198 3.93 -7.69 8.94
N ARG A 199 5.14 -7.20 8.62
CA ARG A 199 5.42 -6.63 7.30
C ARG A 199 5.32 -7.71 6.23
N TYR A 200 4.51 -7.46 5.22
CA TYR A 200 4.44 -8.29 4.03
C TYR A 200 5.64 -8.01 3.10
N ASN A 201 6.36 -9.08 2.74
CA ASN A 201 7.44 -9.02 1.76
C ASN A 201 7.05 -9.84 0.54
N GLY A 202 6.74 -9.15 -0.55
CA GLY A 202 6.33 -9.77 -1.80
C GLY A 202 5.65 -8.75 -2.73
N GLN A 203 5.29 -9.19 -3.92
CA GLN A 203 4.49 -8.36 -4.83
C GLN A 203 3.06 -8.25 -4.31
N VAL A 204 2.49 -7.04 -4.36
CA VAL A 204 1.10 -6.81 -3.95
C VAL A 204 0.19 -7.25 -5.08
N THR A 205 -0.10 -8.56 -5.14
CA THR A 205 -1.05 -9.17 -6.07
C THR A 205 -2.00 -10.08 -5.30
N LEU A 206 -3.22 -10.28 -5.81
CA LEU A 206 -4.18 -11.21 -5.20
C LEU A 206 -3.60 -12.63 -5.07
N ALA A 207 -2.88 -13.08 -6.11
CA ALA A 207 -2.27 -14.40 -6.13
C ALA A 207 -1.23 -14.60 -5.02
N SER A 208 -0.44 -13.57 -4.73
CA SER A 208 0.60 -13.60 -3.69
C SER A 208 0.04 -13.37 -2.29
N LEU A 209 -0.99 -12.53 -2.15
CA LEU A 209 -1.59 -12.19 -0.86
C LEU A 209 -2.54 -13.29 -0.36
N LYS A 210 -3.25 -13.96 -1.26
CA LYS A 210 -4.26 -14.97 -0.89
C LYS A 210 -3.71 -16.09 0.00
N PRO A 211 -2.60 -16.77 -0.32
CA PRO A 211 -2.02 -17.81 0.54
C PRO A 211 -1.65 -17.30 1.94
N ILE A 212 -1.15 -16.06 2.03
CA ILE A 212 -0.82 -15.42 3.31
C ILE A 212 -2.07 -15.23 4.15
N ILE A 213 -3.12 -14.67 3.56
CA ILE A 213 -4.40 -14.46 4.27
C ILE A 213 -5.04 -15.79 4.69
N ASP A 214 -5.04 -16.79 3.82
CA ASP A 214 -5.59 -18.12 4.15
C ASP A 214 -4.82 -18.75 5.33
N GLY A 215 -3.49 -18.62 5.36
CA GLY A 215 -2.64 -19.07 6.47
C GLY A 215 -2.95 -18.36 7.79
N GLU A 216 -3.06 -17.04 7.77
CA GLU A 216 -3.41 -16.24 8.96
C GLU A 216 -4.80 -16.60 9.49
N LEU A 217 -5.78 -16.81 8.61
CA LEU A 217 -7.14 -17.22 8.99
C LEU A 217 -7.16 -18.62 9.60
N ALA A 218 -6.37 -19.55 9.09
CA ALA A 218 -6.23 -20.92 9.64
C ALA A 218 -5.55 -20.91 11.01
N GLY A 219 -4.46 -20.15 11.16
CA GLY A 219 -3.76 -19.97 12.44
C GLY A 219 -4.64 -19.35 13.53
N ALA A 220 -5.48 -18.38 13.15
CA ALA A 220 -6.45 -17.79 14.08
C ALA A 220 -7.54 -18.75 14.55
N GLN A 221 -7.87 -19.80 13.76
CA GLN A 221 -8.86 -20.82 14.13
C GLN A 221 -8.27 -21.88 15.07
N THR A 222 -6.98 -22.19 14.94
CA THR A 222 -6.31 -23.23 15.75
C THR A 222 -5.82 -22.75 17.12
N GLY A 223 -5.94 -21.46 17.42
CA GLY A 223 -5.53 -20.89 18.71
C GLY A 223 -4.02 -20.95 18.97
N THR A 224 -3.21 -21.28 17.99
CA THR A 224 -1.77 -21.49 18.12
C THR A 224 -0.98 -20.22 17.80
N ARG A 225 -1.31 -19.08 18.43
CA ARG A 225 -0.29 -18.06 18.67
C ARG A 225 0.38 -18.39 19.99
N ASN A 226 1.50 -19.09 19.94
CA ASN A 226 2.40 -19.20 21.07
C ASN A 226 2.69 -17.79 21.59
N LYS A 227 2.26 -17.50 22.83
CA LYS A 227 2.81 -16.43 23.63
C LYS A 227 4.28 -16.77 23.86
N ALA A 228 5.14 -16.42 22.94
CA ALA A 228 6.57 -16.39 23.18
C ALA A 228 6.89 -14.98 23.71
N GLY A 229 7.27 -14.91 24.97
CA GLY A 229 7.83 -13.71 25.56
C GLY A 229 7.26 -13.39 26.94
N ASN A 230 7.71 -14.13 27.91
CA ASN A 230 7.82 -13.67 29.30
C ASN A 230 9.08 -12.81 29.41
#